data_488622dc82c6cabe795f4eb75814c985
#
_entry.id   488622dc82c6cabe795f4eb75814c985
#
_cell.length_a   1.000
_cell.length_b   1.000
_cell.length_c   1.000
_cell.angle_alpha   90.00
_cell.angle_beta   90.00
_cell.angle_gamma   90.00
#
_symmetry.space_group_name_H-M   'P 1'
#
loop_
_entity.id
_entity.type
_entity.pdbx_description
1 polymer ?
#
loop_
_entity_poly.entity_id
_entity_poly.type
_entity_poly.pdbx_seq_one_letter_code
_entity_poly.pdbx_strand_id
1 'polypeptide(L)'
;MTVRLPRTAFGGRAACGAAALCVVMAMPGTAQEVTGSNVPDALTRKSGLRLTPMAHAARTYAENCQGCHGAQGISVTEIPTLAGRIGYFARSPDGRQYLIEVPNVALNPGSDADIAELMNWVLNTYSRAQMPDHFVPYSAAEVASLRKQRVDLAAERRRIVERLLAAGQIPSPEALAIPHASLY
;
A
#
# COMPACT_ATOMS: atom_id res chain seq x y z
N MET A 1 -29.43 13.20 -39.20
CA MET A 1 -28.49 12.51 -40.14
C MET A 1 -28.29 11.09 -39.66
N THR A 2 -29.02 10.15 -40.28
CA THR A 2 -29.10 8.73 -39.84
C THR A 2 -28.20 7.93 -40.76
N VAL A 3 -27.12 7.38 -40.25
CA VAL A 3 -26.22 6.52 -41.04
C VAL A 3 -26.63 5.06 -40.86
N ARG A 4 -27.10 4.48 -41.96
CA ARG A 4 -27.39 3.04 -42.08
C ARG A 4 -26.14 2.28 -42.52
N LEU A 5 -25.81 1.21 -41.78
CA LEU A 5 -24.78 0.25 -42.20
C LEU A 5 -25.42 -0.89 -43.02
N PRO A 6 -24.76 -1.40 -44.05
CA PRO A 6 -25.29 -2.50 -44.87
C PRO A 6 -25.02 -3.87 -44.26
N ARG A 7 -26.03 -4.74 -44.34
CA ARG A 7 -25.94 -6.17 -44.03
C ARG A 7 -25.43 -6.89 -45.28
N THR A 8 -24.30 -7.58 -45.17
CA THR A 8 -23.87 -8.55 -46.18
C THR A 8 -24.22 -9.95 -45.70
N ALA A 9 -25.16 -10.57 -46.43
CA ALA A 9 -25.44 -11.98 -46.33
C ALA A 9 -24.43 -12.75 -47.17
N PHE A 10 -23.80 -13.76 -46.61
CA PHE A 10 -23.07 -14.77 -47.35
C PHE A 10 -23.69 -16.14 -47.03
N GLY A 11 -24.45 -16.65 -47.96
CA GLY A 11 -24.88 -18.04 -47.99
C GLY A 11 -23.84 -18.86 -48.74
N GLY A 12 -23.50 -19.99 -48.21
CA GLY A 12 -22.67 -20.98 -48.88
C GLY A 12 -22.90 -22.36 -48.31
N ARG A 13 -23.76 -23.15 -48.97
CA ARG A 13 -23.95 -24.60 -48.69
C ARG A 13 -22.85 -25.34 -49.43
N ALA A 14 -22.12 -26.20 -48.73
CA ALA A 14 -21.45 -27.34 -49.36
C ALA A 14 -21.47 -28.52 -48.40
N ALA A 15 -22.11 -29.55 -48.88
CA ALA A 15 -22.15 -30.89 -48.26
C ALA A 15 -20.96 -31.72 -48.74
N CYS A 16 -20.41 -32.56 -47.89
CA CYS A 16 -19.73 -33.86 -48.12
C CYS A 16 -19.05 -34.23 -46.81
N GLY A 17 -19.45 -35.19 -46.05
CA GLY A 17 -19.48 -36.61 -46.24
C GLY A 17 -18.10 -37.23 -46.00
N ALA A 18 -17.73 -37.50 -44.69
CA ALA A 18 -16.83 -38.59 -44.35
C ALA A 18 -16.97 -38.88 -42.83
N ALA A 19 -17.57 -40.03 -42.55
CA ALA A 19 -17.66 -40.57 -41.20
C ALA A 19 -16.27 -41.07 -40.78
N ALA A 20 -15.57 -40.31 -39.97
CA ALA A 20 -14.39 -40.78 -39.25
C ALA A 20 -14.81 -41.22 -37.85
N LEU A 21 -14.81 -42.49 -37.63
CA LEU A 21 -15.09 -43.14 -36.34
C LEU A 21 -13.90 -42.83 -35.39
N CYS A 22 -14.01 -41.73 -34.66
CA CYS A 22 -13.05 -41.46 -33.56
C CYS A 22 -13.45 -42.37 -32.36
N VAL A 23 -12.70 -43.45 -32.21
CA VAL A 23 -12.70 -44.24 -30.99
C VAL A 23 -12.04 -43.36 -29.91
N VAL A 24 -12.84 -42.71 -29.08
CA VAL A 24 -12.39 -42.03 -27.87
C VAL A 24 -12.04 -43.15 -26.86
N MET A 25 -10.76 -43.42 -26.74
CA MET A 25 -10.24 -44.19 -25.63
C MET A 25 -10.45 -43.35 -24.35
N ALA A 26 -11.49 -43.68 -23.62
CA ALA A 26 -11.71 -43.17 -22.29
C ALA A 26 -10.61 -43.72 -21.37
N MET A 27 -9.58 -42.92 -21.15
CA MET A 27 -8.66 -43.15 -20.03
C MET A 27 -9.41 -42.83 -18.73
N PRO A 28 -9.40 -43.74 -17.73
CA PRO A 28 -9.90 -43.37 -16.41
C PRO A 28 -8.95 -42.38 -15.80
N GLY A 29 -9.22 -41.10 -15.99
CA GLY A 29 -8.60 -40.08 -15.21
C GLY A 29 -9.12 -40.24 -13.78
N THR A 30 -8.30 -40.79 -12.89
CA THR A 30 -8.55 -40.66 -11.45
C THR A 30 -8.51 -39.18 -11.12
N ALA A 31 -9.70 -38.60 -10.99
CA ALA A 31 -9.85 -37.29 -10.36
C ALA A 31 -9.30 -37.47 -8.92
N GLN A 32 -8.07 -37.06 -8.70
CA GLN A 32 -7.58 -36.84 -7.35
C GLN A 32 -8.36 -35.65 -6.82
N GLU A 33 -9.36 -35.98 -6.00
CA GLU A 33 -9.92 -34.98 -5.11
C GLU A 33 -8.78 -34.41 -4.27
N VAL A 34 -8.41 -33.17 -4.56
CA VAL A 34 -7.59 -32.35 -3.66
C VAL A 34 -8.50 -31.95 -2.50
N THR A 35 -8.84 -32.94 -1.69
CA THR A 35 -9.47 -32.70 -0.39
C THR A 35 -8.39 -32.26 0.57
N GLY A 36 -8.52 -31.04 1.01
CA GLY A 36 -7.84 -30.55 2.21
C GLY A 36 -6.43 -30.07 1.96
N SER A 37 -6.21 -28.90 2.37
CA SER A 37 -4.96 -28.18 2.56
C SER A 37 -3.92 -29.03 3.35
N ASN A 38 -3.36 -30.03 2.72
CA ASN A 38 -2.13 -30.68 3.20
C ASN A 38 -0.92 -29.91 2.67
N VAL A 39 -0.89 -28.62 2.88
CA VAL A 39 0.39 -27.92 3.01
C VAL A 39 0.96 -28.44 4.32
N PRO A 40 2.05 -29.24 4.30
CA PRO A 40 2.60 -29.77 5.54
C PRO A 40 2.89 -28.60 6.46
N ASP A 41 2.29 -28.59 7.64
CA ASP A 41 2.54 -27.63 8.72
C ASP A 41 4.05 -27.54 9.08
N ALA A 42 4.81 -28.55 8.66
CA ALA A 42 6.26 -28.62 8.70
C ALA A 42 6.98 -27.62 7.77
N LEU A 43 6.38 -27.21 6.66
CA LEU A 43 6.98 -26.20 5.77
C LEU A 43 6.77 -24.79 6.31
N THR A 44 5.67 -24.54 6.99
CA THR A 44 5.40 -23.27 7.66
C THR A 44 6.25 -23.11 8.94
N ARG A 45 6.58 -24.22 9.58
CA ARG A 45 7.32 -24.23 10.86
C ARG A 45 8.83 -24.36 10.72
N LYS A 46 9.33 -24.81 9.56
CA LYS A 46 10.78 -25.03 9.31
C LYS A 46 11.45 -23.96 8.47
N SER A 47 10.74 -23.09 7.78
CA SER A 47 11.33 -21.89 7.23
C SER A 47 11.48 -20.89 8.37
N GLY A 48 12.48 -21.04 9.20
CA GLY A 48 12.98 -19.99 10.09
C GLY A 48 13.58 -18.83 9.30
N LEU A 49 12.95 -18.50 8.18
CA LEU A 49 13.25 -17.34 7.38
C LEU A 49 12.72 -16.12 8.16
N ARG A 50 13.51 -15.68 9.13
CA ARG A 50 13.29 -14.35 9.69
C ARG A 50 13.46 -13.37 8.54
N LEU A 51 12.36 -12.76 8.14
CA LEU A 51 12.41 -11.62 7.23
C LEU A 51 13.40 -10.62 7.82
N THR A 52 14.23 -10.03 6.97
CA THR A 52 15.01 -8.88 7.42
C THR A 52 14.05 -7.78 7.86
N PRO A 53 14.41 -6.89 8.78
CA PRO A 53 13.56 -5.77 9.18
C PRO A 53 12.98 -5.00 7.99
N MET A 54 13.79 -4.77 6.97
CA MET A 54 13.36 -4.11 5.73
C MET A 54 12.28 -4.92 4.97
N ALA A 55 12.42 -6.24 4.88
CA ALA A 55 11.44 -7.10 4.21
C ALA A 55 10.14 -7.21 5.04
N HIS A 56 10.23 -7.20 6.36
CA HIS A 56 9.09 -7.16 7.26
C HIS A 56 8.32 -5.85 7.14
N ALA A 57 8.99 -4.70 7.19
CA ALA A 57 8.36 -3.39 7.03
C ALA A 57 7.69 -3.23 5.66
N ALA A 58 8.35 -3.67 4.57
CA ALA A 58 7.77 -3.63 3.23
C ALA A 58 6.49 -4.47 3.13
N ARG A 59 6.49 -5.65 3.73
CA ARG A 59 5.31 -6.52 3.81
C ARG A 59 4.20 -5.88 4.62
N THR A 60 4.51 -5.34 5.79
CA THR A 60 3.53 -4.63 6.64
C THR A 60 2.90 -3.46 5.90
N TYR A 61 3.69 -2.71 5.11
CA TYR A 61 3.18 -1.65 4.26
C TYR A 61 2.21 -2.18 3.19
N ALA A 62 2.59 -3.25 2.50
CA ALA A 62 1.75 -3.85 1.47
C ALA A 62 0.41 -4.35 2.02
N GLU A 63 0.41 -4.92 3.22
CA GLU A 63 -0.78 -5.48 3.87
C GLU A 63 -1.70 -4.40 4.47
N ASN A 64 -1.15 -3.29 5.00
CA ASN A 64 -1.92 -2.34 5.82
C ASN A 64 -2.03 -0.92 5.25
N CYS A 65 -1.18 -0.53 4.30
CA CYS A 65 -1.06 0.86 3.86
C CYS A 65 -1.25 1.05 2.35
N GLN A 66 -0.74 0.09 1.56
CA GLN A 66 -0.68 0.18 0.10
C GLN A 66 -2.06 0.34 -0.55
N GLY A 67 -3.11 -0.25 0.03
CA GLY A 67 -4.48 -0.14 -0.49
C GLY A 67 -4.96 1.30 -0.64
N CYS A 68 -4.52 2.19 0.26
CA CYS A 68 -4.87 3.61 0.24
C CYS A 68 -3.76 4.49 -0.33
N HIS A 69 -2.50 4.20 -0.01
CA HIS A 69 -1.37 5.04 -0.39
C HIS A 69 -0.66 4.61 -1.69
N GLY A 70 -1.10 3.50 -2.33
CA GLY A 70 -0.48 2.97 -3.53
C GLY A 70 0.86 2.27 -3.29
N ALA A 71 1.27 1.41 -4.21
CA ALA A 71 2.52 0.63 -4.09
C ALA A 71 3.78 1.50 -4.11
N GLN A 72 3.74 2.65 -4.78
CA GLN A 72 4.82 3.63 -4.83
C GLN A 72 4.63 4.77 -3.84
N GLY A 73 3.73 4.67 -2.88
CA GLY A 73 3.39 5.75 -1.97
C GLY A 73 2.64 6.91 -2.66
N ILE A 74 2.10 6.69 -3.85
CA ILE A 74 1.33 7.66 -4.62
C ILE A 74 -0.14 7.26 -4.56
N SER A 75 -0.94 8.06 -3.86
CA SER A 75 -2.37 7.85 -3.77
C SER A 75 -3.08 8.31 -5.03
N VAL A 76 -4.08 7.56 -5.45
CA VAL A 76 -5.02 7.93 -6.53
C VAL A 76 -6.39 8.35 -5.97
N THR A 77 -6.49 8.45 -4.65
CA THR A 77 -7.69 8.83 -3.90
C THR A 77 -7.47 10.12 -3.13
N GLU A 78 -8.42 10.48 -2.28
CA GLU A 78 -8.33 11.63 -1.36
C GLU A 78 -7.33 11.41 -0.20
N ILE A 79 -6.73 10.23 -0.11
CA ILE A 79 -5.72 9.90 0.89
C ILE A 79 -4.39 10.59 0.51
N PRO A 80 -3.64 11.16 1.47
CA PRO A 80 -2.38 11.84 1.17
C PRO A 80 -1.35 10.95 0.47
N THR A 81 -0.76 11.46 -0.59
CA THR A 81 0.44 10.87 -1.20
C THR A 81 1.61 10.95 -0.22
N LEU A 82 2.33 9.85 -0.06
CA LEU A 82 3.53 9.76 0.80
C LEU A 82 4.81 10.15 0.05
N ALA A 83 4.90 9.72 -1.22
CA ALA A 83 6.08 9.93 -2.05
C ALA A 83 6.41 11.42 -2.22
N GLY A 84 7.63 11.79 -1.84
CA GLY A 84 8.13 13.16 -1.91
C GLY A 84 7.47 14.14 -0.93
N ARG A 85 6.66 13.66 0.03
CA ARG A 85 5.86 14.52 0.91
C ARG A 85 5.99 14.18 2.40
N ILE A 86 5.90 12.91 2.77
CA ILE A 86 5.86 12.51 4.18
C ILE A 86 7.11 12.91 4.96
N GLY A 87 8.28 12.97 4.32
CA GLY A 87 9.56 13.34 4.94
C GLY A 87 9.60 14.75 5.49
N TYR A 88 8.80 15.67 4.95
CA TYR A 88 8.72 17.04 5.47
C TYR A 88 8.18 17.08 6.91
N PHE A 89 7.24 16.20 7.25
CA PHE A 89 6.72 16.11 8.62
C PHE A 89 7.80 15.66 9.62
N ALA A 90 8.76 14.85 9.18
CA ALA A 90 9.86 14.43 10.06
C ALA A 90 10.85 15.55 10.44
N ARG A 91 10.68 16.77 9.89
CA ARG A 91 11.54 17.94 10.18
C ARG A 91 11.21 18.64 11.49
N SER A 92 10.09 18.33 12.12
CA SER A 92 9.68 18.94 13.38
C SER A 92 9.18 17.88 14.38
N PRO A 93 9.32 18.15 15.70
CA PRO A 93 8.86 17.20 16.72
C PRO A 93 7.37 16.88 16.62
N ASP A 94 6.53 17.88 16.41
CA ASP A 94 5.09 17.73 16.24
C ASP A 94 4.72 17.01 14.94
N GLY A 95 5.47 17.23 13.87
CA GLY A 95 5.32 16.46 12.64
C GLY A 95 5.67 14.99 12.82
N ARG A 96 6.73 14.67 13.56
CA ARG A 96 7.07 13.30 13.94
C ARG A 96 5.95 12.66 14.76
N GLN A 97 5.42 13.38 15.74
CA GLN A 97 4.30 12.94 16.55
C GLN A 97 3.07 12.66 15.68
N TYR A 98 2.68 13.63 14.84
CA TYR A 98 1.54 13.49 13.91
C TYR A 98 1.63 12.21 13.07
N LEU A 99 2.79 11.86 12.54
CA LEU A 99 2.97 10.67 11.70
C LEU A 99 2.67 9.35 12.45
N ILE A 100 2.87 9.32 13.76
CA ILE A 100 2.55 8.14 14.59
C ILE A 100 1.08 8.14 15.03
N GLU A 101 0.46 9.30 15.14
CA GLU A 101 -0.91 9.44 15.63
C GLU A 101 -1.98 9.21 14.55
N VAL A 102 -1.61 9.20 13.26
CA VAL A 102 -2.59 8.88 12.21
C VAL A 102 -3.21 7.50 12.46
N PRO A 103 -4.54 7.35 12.29
CA PRO A 103 -5.28 6.19 12.83
C PRO A 103 -4.71 4.84 12.43
N ASN A 104 -4.35 4.65 11.16
CA ASN A 104 -3.84 3.37 10.67
C ASN A 104 -2.42 3.05 11.15
N VAL A 105 -1.68 4.01 11.68
CA VAL A 105 -0.40 3.81 12.36
C VAL A 105 -0.63 3.60 13.85
N ALA A 106 -1.36 4.51 14.49
CA ALA A 106 -1.63 4.44 15.93
C ALA A 106 -2.38 3.17 16.36
N LEU A 107 -3.33 2.72 15.54
CA LEU A 107 -4.18 1.55 15.81
C LEU A 107 -3.67 0.26 15.16
N ASN A 108 -2.53 0.29 14.48
CA ASN A 108 -1.95 -0.91 13.88
C ASN A 108 -1.67 -1.96 14.97
N PRO A 109 -2.03 -3.25 14.76
CA PRO A 109 -1.86 -4.29 15.78
C PRO A 109 -0.39 -4.71 16.00
N GLY A 110 0.53 -4.28 15.14
CA GLY A 110 1.96 -4.56 15.29
C GLY A 110 2.53 -3.98 16.60
N SER A 111 3.63 -4.56 17.06
CA SER A 111 4.37 -4.02 18.21
C SER A 111 4.92 -2.61 17.92
N ASP A 112 5.27 -1.88 18.96
CA ASP A 112 5.88 -0.54 18.80
C ASP A 112 7.19 -0.61 18.01
N ALA A 113 7.91 -1.74 18.09
CA ALA A 113 9.11 -1.98 17.28
C ALA A 113 8.75 -2.17 15.80
N ASP A 114 7.71 -2.94 15.48
CA ASP A 114 7.26 -3.15 14.10
C ASP A 114 6.79 -1.82 13.46
N ILE A 115 6.11 -0.98 14.24
CA ILE A 115 5.68 0.34 13.77
C ILE A 115 6.88 1.29 13.58
N ALA A 116 7.87 1.25 14.46
CA ALA A 116 9.09 2.02 14.26
C ALA A 116 9.82 1.59 12.98
N GLU A 117 9.96 0.28 12.74
CA GLU A 117 10.52 -0.26 11.50
C GLU A 117 9.73 0.18 10.27
N LEU A 118 8.40 0.04 10.31
CA LEU A 118 7.50 0.45 9.24
C LEU A 118 7.67 1.92 8.90
N MET A 119 7.61 2.81 9.88
CA MET A 119 7.69 4.26 9.67
C MET A 119 9.06 4.68 9.16
N ASN A 120 10.13 4.10 9.67
CA ASN A 120 11.49 4.32 9.17
C ASN A 120 11.63 3.85 7.73
N TRP A 121 11.06 2.69 7.39
CA TRP A 121 11.07 2.17 6.03
C TRP A 121 10.27 3.06 5.08
N VAL A 122 9.06 3.48 5.45
CA VAL A 122 8.18 4.36 4.65
C VAL A 122 8.87 5.69 4.35
N LEU A 123 9.45 6.33 5.37
CA LEU A 123 10.17 7.60 5.21
C LEU A 123 11.36 7.45 4.27
N ASN A 124 12.19 6.43 4.46
CA ASN A 124 13.36 6.20 3.63
C ASN A 124 13.00 5.80 2.20
N THR A 125 11.94 5.03 2.00
CA THR A 125 11.53 4.52 0.68
C THR A 125 10.87 5.61 -0.15
N TYR A 126 9.96 6.37 0.44
CA TYR A 126 9.11 7.28 -0.33
C TYR A 126 9.50 8.75 -0.24
N SER A 127 10.29 9.17 0.75
CA SER A 127 10.49 10.60 0.97
C SER A 127 11.84 10.95 1.61
N ARG A 128 12.87 10.15 1.33
CA ARG A 128 14.22 10.36 1.91
C ARG A 128 14.77 11.76 1.65
N ALA A 129 14.60 12.29 0.44
CA ALA A 129 15.10 13.60 0.06
C ALA A 129 14.42 14.78 0.81
N GLN A 130 13.25 14.55 1.40
CA GLN A 130 12.49 15.54 2.14
C GLN A 130 12.76 15.50 3.64
N MET A 131 13.42 14.44 4.13
CA MET A 131 13.78 14.31 5.54
C MET A 131 14.84 15.34 5.96
N PRO A 132 14.99 15.63 7.25
CA PRO A 132 16.12 16.42 7.74
C PRO A 132 17.44 15.69 7.54
N ASP A 133 18.54 16.42 7.33
CA ASP A 133 19.87 15.84 7.12
C ASP A 133 20.30 14.91 8.27
N HIS A 134 19.93 15.27 9.50
CA HIS A 134 20.22 14.50 10.71
C HIS A 134 18.96 13.79 11.24
N PHE A 135 18.28 13.06 10.35
CA PHE A 135 17.11 12.28 10.76
C PHE A 135 17.49 11.20 11.77
N VAL A 136 16.85 11.26 12.94
CA VAL A 136 16.93 10.20 13.94
C VAL A 136 15.80 9.20 13.68
N PRO A 137 16.09 7.93 13.40
CA PRO A 137 15.06 6.92 13.20
C PRO A 137 14.13 6.80 14.41
N TYR A 138 12.86 6.50 14.17
CA TYR A 138 11.93 6.18 15.25
C TYR A 138 12.41 4.95 16.03
N SER A 139 12.32 5.03 17.36
CA SER A 139 12.53 3.91 18.26
C SER A 139 11.21 3.34 18.73
N ALA A 140 11.21 2.08 19.19
CA ALA A 140 10.03 1.47 19.80
C ALA A 140 9.53 2.28 21.01
N ALA A 141 10.44 2.83 21.81
CA ALA A 141 10.09 3.64 22.99
C ALA A 141 9.39 4.96 22.59
N GLU A 142 9.87 5.62 21.53
CA GLU A 142 9.22 6.82 20.99
C GLU A 142 7.82 6.49 20.48
N VAL A 143 7.67 5.44 19.67
CA VAL A 143 6.36 4.99 19.17
C VAL A 143 5.40 4.66 20.32
N ALA A 144 5.86 3.92 21.33
CA ALA A 144 5.05 3.56 22.51
C ALA A 144 4.51 4.80 23.24
N SER A 145 5.30 5.87 23.29
CA SER A 145 4.89 7.14 23.87
C SER A 145 3.85 7.87 23.02
N LEU A 146 4.08 7.96 21.72
CA LEU A 146 3.28 8.77 20.80
C LEU A 146 1.94 8.12 20.44
N ARG A 147 1.86 6.80 20.28
CA ARG A 147 0.62 6.08 19.90
C ARG A 147 -0.55 6.25 20.89
N LYS A 148 -0.27 6.67 22.11
CA LYS A 148 -1.30 6.83 23.16
C LYS A 148 -1.99 8.18 23.12
N GLN A 149 -1.46 9.11 22.37
CA GLN A 149 -2.00 10.46 22.29
C GLN A 149 -3.11 10.50 21.23
N ARG A 150 -4.03 11.42 21.40
CA ARG A 150 -5.12 11.67 20.46
C ARG A 150 -5.23 13.17 20.24
N VAL A 151 -5.11 13.56 18.98
CA VAL A 151 -5.20 14.95 18.55
C VAL A 151 -6.27 15.11 17.47
N ASP A 152 -6.72 16.33 17.27
CA ASP A 152 -7.44 16.69 16.05
C ASP A 152 -6.44 16.71 14.88
N LEU A 153 -6.43 15.63 14.13
CA LEU A 153 -5.47 15.41 13.04
C LEU A 153 -5.55 16.49 11.96
N ALA A 154 -6.74 17.01 11.67
CA ALA A 154 -6.91 18.03 10.66
C ALA A 154 -6.33 19.38 11.12
N ALA A 155 -6.64 19.76 12.36
CA ALA A 155 -6.09 20.98 12.96
C ALA A 155 -4.58 20.88 13.14
N GLU A 156 -4.08 19.72 13.60
CA GLU A 156 -2.64 19.48 13.79
C GLU A 156 -1.88 19.54 12.48
N ARG A 157 -2.39 18.86 11.45
CA ARG A 157 -1.80 18.91 10.11
C ARG A 157 -1.67 20.34 9.59
N ARG A 158 -2.72 21.15 9.70
CA ARG A 158 -2.68 22.57 9.27
C ARG A 158 -1.60 23.33 10.00
N ARG A 159 -1.55 23.24 11.34
CA ARG A 159 -0.52 23.91 12.16
C ARG A 159 0.89 23.52 11.77
N ILE A 160 1.15 22.22 11.53
CA ILE A 160 2.47 21.73 11.11
C ILE A 160 2.83 22.32 9.73
N VAL A 161 1.92 22.26 8.77
CA VAL A 161 2.16 22.79 7.41
C VAL A 161 2.45 24.29 7.44
N GLU A 162 1.64 25.09 8.17
CA GLU A 162 1.86 26.53 8.33
C GLU A 162 3.21 26.85 8.96
N ARG A 163 3.62 26.09 9.98
CA ARG A 163 4.93 26.25 10.64
C ARG A 163 6.07 25.89 9.71
N LEU A 164 5.99 24.78 8.99
CA LEU A 164 7.01 24.37 8.04
C LEU A 164 7.17 25.36 6.89
N LEU A 165 6.05 25.97 6.43
CA LEU A 165 6.07 27.06 5.46
C LEU A 165 6.73 28.32 6.01
N ALA A 166 6.34 28.76 7.19
CA ALA A 166 6.90 29.95 7.84
C ALA A 166 8.42 29.80 8.10
N ALA A 167 8.87 28.56 8.36
CA ALA A 167 10.27 28.22 8.55
C ALA A 167 11.04 28.00 7.23
N GLY A 168 10.40 28.13 6.06
CA GLY A 168 11.03 27.85 4.75
C GLY A 168 11.44 26.39 4.54
N GLN A 169 10.85 25.48 5.30
CA GLN A 169 11.22 24.05 5.27
C GLN A 169 10.46 23.24 4.22
N ILE A 170 9.43 23.82 3.64
CA ILE A 170 8.70 23.26 2.49
C ILE A 170 8.59 24.31 1.39
N PRO A 171 8.62 23.89 0.10
CA PRO A 171 8.68 24.84 -1.02
C PRO A 171 7.35 25.59 -1.24
N SER A 172 6.23 24.96 -0.94
CA SER A 172 4.91 25.57 -1.09
C SER A 172 3.84 24.79 -0.32
N PRO A 173 2.65 25.38 -0.05
CA PRO A 173 1.52 24.68 0.55
C PRO A 173 1.09 23.45 -0.27
N GLU A 174 1.15 23.55 -1.59
CA GLU A 174 0.76 22.46 -2.51
C GLU A 174 1.64 21.22 -2.37
N ALA A 175 2.91 21.41 -1.93
CA ALA A 175 3.81 20.28 -1.67
C ALA A 175 3.25 19.30 -0.64
N LEU A 176 2.38 19.77 0.25
CA LEU A 176 1.71 18.96 1.27
C LEU A 176 0.18 18.97 1.13
N ALA A 177 -0.35 19.56 0.05
CA ALA A 177 -1.78 19.56 -0.18
C ALA A 177 -2.34 18.15 -0.30
N ILE A 178 -3.48 17.92 0.34
CA ILE A 178 -4.30 16.74 0.12
C ILE A 178 -5.24 17.12 -1.02
N PRO A 179 -5.23 16.41 -2.15
CA PRO A 179 -6.25 16.61 -3.15
C PRO A 179 -7.62 16.38 -2.47
N HIS A 180 -8.53 17.36 -2.55
CA HIS A 180 -9.86 17.28 -1.94
C HIS A 180 -9.86 17.23 -0.39
N ALA A 181 -9.39 18.31 0.24
CA ALA A 181 -9.24 18.45 1.70
C ALA A 181 -10.55 18.44 2.53
N SER A 182 -11.64 17.84 2.05
CA SER A 182 -12.93 17.78 2.73
C SER A 182 -13.11 16.58 3.67
N LEU A 183 -12.11 15.74 3.86
CA LEU A 183 -12.24 14.49 4.63
C LEU A 183 -11.53 14.49 6.00
N TYR A 184 -10.98 15.62 6.46
CA TYR A 184 -10.42 15.72 7.81
C TYR A 184 -10.78 17.06 8.44
#